data_0d43a4ddab87c06c53e7db1ac9c84f1a
#
_entry.id   0d43a4ddab87c06c53e7db1ac9c84f1a
#
_cell.length_a   1.000
_cell.length_b   1.000
_cell.length_c   1.000
_cell.angle_alpha   90.00
_cell.angle_beta   90.00
_cell.angle_gamma   90.00
#
_symmetry.space_group_name_H-M   'P 1'
#
loop_
_entity.id
_entity.type
_entity.pdbx_description
1 polymer ?
#
loop_
_entity_poly.entity_id
_entity_poly.type
_entity_poly.pdbx_seq_one_letter_code
_entity_poly.pdbx_strand_id
1 'polypeptide(L)'
;FFLLYHKDVNTSRHPYHYSISFALLIAAGLWGLFWIPQRALESGGLTGGWATISQMVIPFLILLPVAMWRKYKGSSFGLDYPVIGLLFGAGIACYANSFLLTDVVRALILFYITPVWTTIFEMIFLRQVPRYYRYITLILALSGVWIVFGQDGFIPIPQNSGDWIALLGGIFIAASAVRMEVKKPEGIFPILFSFFFYGGIFTLVQAYFLRDVMGSAPSLDSWLTMMPWLLLIAILFHLPTNVVILGAPSRIGAGLFSIIILFEIVVGTFSAAILTDELFGWREILGSSFIILAGLTEIIFASNVAIKKNNL
;
A
#
# COMPACT_ATOMS: atom_id res chain seq x y z
N PHE A 1 -39.90 3.19 2.67
CA PHE A 1 -38.59 3.87 2.63
C PHE A 1 -37.41 2.95 2.22
N PHE A 2 -37.70 1.76 1.63
CA PHE A 2 -36.70 0.73 1.29
C PHE A 2 -36.58 0.42 -0.21
N LEU A 3 -37.13 1.25 -1.12
CA LEU A 3 -37.27 0.89 -2.54
C LEU A 3 -36.71 1.91 -3.55
N LEU A 4 -35.80 2.83 -3.18
CA LEU A 4 -35.28 3.85 -4.11
C LEU A 4 -33.73 3.99 -4.10
N TYR A 5 -32.99 2.88 -4.03
CA TYR A 5 -31.54 2.94 -4.30
C TYR A 5 -31.09 1.82 -5.25
N HIS A 6 -31.82 1.62 -6.32
CA HIS A 6 -31.30 1.04 -7.55
C HIS A 6 -30.95 2.17 -8.51
N LYS A 7 -29.99 3.00 -8.12
CA LYS A 7 -29.31 3.87 -9.07
C LYS A 7 -28.29 3.00 -9.79
N ASP A 8 -28.60 2.68 -11.05
CA ASP A 8 -27.70 2.00 -11.97
C ASP A 8 -26.30 2.58 -11.82
N VAL A 9 -25.40 1.79 -11.22
CA VAL A 9 -23.97 2.06 -11.28
C VAL A 9 -23.57 1.77 -12.72
N ASN A 10 -23.82 2.75 -13.57
CA ASN A 10 -23.34 2.78 -14.95
C ASN A 10 -21.81 2.84 -14.91
N THR A 11 -21.20 1.68 -14.63
CA THR A 11 -19.76 1.48 -14.70
C THR A 11 -19.38 1.31 -16.15
N SER A 12 -19.47 2.39 -16.94
CA SER A 12 -18.64 2.56 -18.11
C SER A 12 -17.18 2.56 -17.60
N ARG A 13 -16.59 1.37 -17.44
CA ARG A 13 -15.16 1.24 -17.18
C ARG A 13 -14.47 1.72 -18.45
N HIS A 14 -14.01 2.97 -18.40
CA HIS A 14 -13.34 3.69 -19.46
C HIS A 14 -12.13 2.92 -20.03
N PRO A 15 -11.71 3.20 -21.28
CA PRO A 15 -10.47 2.68 -21.89
C PRO A 15 -9.22 2.92 -21.02
N TYR A 16 -9.30 3.80 -20.03
CA TYR A 16 -8.27 4.10 -19.03
C TYR A 16 -8.03 3.00 -17.97
N HIS A 17 -8.84 1.92 -17.92
CA HIS A 17 -8.67 0.86 -16.91
C HIS A 17 -7.31 0.19 -17.03
N TYR A 18 -6.86 -0.14 -18.23
CA TYR A 18 -5.54 -0.74 -18.46
C TYR A 18 -4.41 0.24 -18.17
N SER A 19 -4.57 1.53 -18.55
CA SER A 19 -3.57 2.56 -18.29
C SER A 19 -3.37 2.79 -16.80
N ILE A 20 -4.44 2.77 -16.00
CA ILE A 20 -4.37 2.91 -14.54
C ILE A 20 -3.75 1.67 -13.90
N SER A 21 -4.12 0.47 -14.36
CA SER A 21 -3.52 -0.78 -13.88
C SER A 21 -2.02 -0.83 -14.18
N PHE A 22 -1.61 -0.38 -15.36
CA PHE A 22 -0.20 -0.30 -15.73
C PHE A 22 0.56 0.76 -14.91
N ALA A 23 -0.04 1.93 -14.70
CA ALA A 23 0.54 2.96 -13.82
C ALA A 23 0.70 2.44 -12.38
N LEU A 24 -0.29 1.70 -11.88
CA LEU A 24 -0.22 1.07 -10.56
C LEU A 24 0.87 -0.01 -10.51
N LEU A 25 1.04 -0.81 -11.56
CA LEU A 25 2.10 -1.80 -11.65
C LEU A 25 3.49 -1.14 -11.57
N ILE A 26 3.68 -0.01 -12.28
CA ILE A 26 4.92 0.78 -12.18
C ILE A 26 5.11 1.32 -10.76
N ALA A 27 4.07 1.89 -10.16
CA ALA A 27 4.13 2.41 -8.80
C ALA A 27 4.46 1.31 -7.77
N ALA A 28 3.84 0.13 -7.89
CA ALA A 28 4.15 -1.04 -7.07
C ALA A 28 5.61 -1.50 -7.27
N GLY A 29 6.09 -1.56 -8.51
CA GLY A 29 7.49 -1.87 -8.80
C GLY A 29 8.45 -0.87 -8.18
N LEU A 30 8.15 0.43 -8.24
CA LEU A 30 8.95 1.46 -7.56
C LEU A 30 8.96 1.25 -6.04
N TRP A 31 7.83 0.86 -5.43
CA TRP A 31 7.78 0.50 -4.01
C TRP A 31 8.65 -0.73 -3.70
N GLY A 32 8.74 -1.70 -4.60
CA GLY A 32 9.68 -2.82 -4.48
C GLY A 32 11.14 -2.40 -4.45
N LEU A 33 11.50 -1.24 -5.04
CA LEU A 33 12.85 -0.66 -4.96
C LEU A 33 13.07 0.21 -3.72
N PHE A 34 12.03 0.42 -2.91
CA PHE A 34 12.07 1.38 -1.80
C PHE A 34 13.08 1.02 -0.69
N TRP A 35 13.46 -0.25 -0.58
CA TRP A 35 14.49 -0.68 0.36
C TRP A 35 15.86 0.01 0.11
N ILE A 36 16.14 0.44 -1.14
CA ILE A 36 17.40 1.11 -1.50
C ILE A 36 17.50 2.48 -0.81
N PRO A 37 16.58 3.44 -1.03
CA PRO A 37 16.62 4.70 -0.31
C PRO A 37 16.44 4.53 1.21
N GLN A 38 15.71 3.51 1.68
CA GLN A 38 15.58 3.21 3.09
C GLN A 38 16.95 2.90 3.72
N ARG A 39 17.72 1.98 3.13
CA ARG A 39 19.10 1.66 3.59
C ARG A 39 20.04 2.89 3.53
N ALA A 40 19.89 3.72 2.51
CA ALA A 40 20.67 4.94 2.39
C ALA A 40 20.37 5.94 3.52
N LEU A 41 19.12 6.11 3.91
CA LEU A 41 18.73 6.95 5.04
C LEU A 41 19.24 6.39 6.37
N GLU A 42 19.16 5.08 6.57
CA GLU A 42 19.66 4.40 7.78
C GLU A 42 21.19 4.54 7.91
N SER A 43 21.94 4.34 6.82
CA SER A 43 23.39 4.54 6.82
C SER A 43 23.80 6.00 7.03
N GLY A 44 22.92 6.95 6.69
CA GLY A 44 23.07 8.38 6.96
C GLY A 44 22.71 8.82 8.38
N GLY A 45 22.35 7.86 9.27
CA GLY A 45 22.09 8.10 10.67
C GLY A 45 20.60 8.24 11.05
N LEU A 46 19.67 8.03 10.10
CA LEU A 46 18.23 7.94 10.38
C LEU A 46 17.84 6.48 10.66
N THR A 47 18.36 5.91 11.73
CA THR A 47 18.22 4.48 12.07
C THR A 47 16.83 4.13 12.57
N GLY A 48 16.43 2.86 12.40
CA GLY A 48 15.18 2.30 12.91
C GLY A 48 13.94 3.04 12.42
N GLY A 49 13.02 3.39 13.32
CA GLY A 49 11.77 4.07 12.98
C GLY A 49 11.92 5.54 12.55
N TRP A 50 13.10 6.16 12.73
CA TRP A 50 13.32 7.57 12.38
C TRP A 50 13.26 7.82 10.87
N ALA A 51 13.73 6.89 10.06
CA ALA A 51 13.58 6.96 8.62
C ALA A 51 12.09 6.98 8.21
N THR A 52 11.28 6.10 8.81
CA THR A 52 9.83 6.01 8.55
C THR A 52 9.11 7.30 8.95
N ILE A 53 9.41 7.87 10.13
CA ILE A 53 8.85 9.16 10.57
C ILE A 53 9.17 10.24 9.55
N SER A 54 10.43 10.34 9.13
CA SER A 54 10.89 11.34 8.15
C SER A 54 10.13 11.27 6.85
N GLN A 55 9.90 10.06 6.36
CA GLN A 55 9.23 9.78 5.09
C GLN A 55 7.73 10.05 5.13
N MET A 56 7.12 10.14 6.31
CA MET A 56 5.74 10.61 6.47
C MET A 56 5.68 12.13 6.68
N VAL A 57 6.57 12.66 7.52
CA VAL A 57 6.53 14.07 7.92
C VAL A 57 7.01 15.01 6.80
N ILE A 58 8.07 14.65 6.06
CA ILE A 58 8.60 15.55 5.01
C ILE A 58 7.60 15.75 3.86
N PRO A 59 6.98 14.71 3.26
CA PRO A 59 5.92 14.94 2.26
C PRO A 59 4.74 15.73 2.81
N PHE A 60 4.33 15.49 4.07
CA PHE A 60 3.30 16.29 4.73
C PHE A 60 3.68 17.78 4.76
N LEU A 61 4.90 18.10 5.19
CA LEU A 61 5.37 19.48 5.25
C LEU A 61 5.43 20.14 3.86
N ILE A 62 5.79 19.40 2.81
CA ILE A 62 5.77 19.87 1.43
C ILE A 62 4.33 20.19 0.98
N LEU A 63 3.35 19.36 1.35
CA LEU A 63 1.95 19.54 0.98
C LEU A 63 1.22 20.60 1.82
N LEU A 64 1.72 20.92 3.01
CA LEU A 64 1.06 21.83 3.96
C LEU A 64 0.79 23.23 3.40
N PRO A 65 1.73 23.93 2.73
CA PRO A 65 1.46 25.23 2.13
C PRO A 65 0.33 25.19 1.10
N VAL A 66 0.30 24.11 0.28
CA VAL A 66 -0.75 23.91 -0.73
C VAL A 66 -2.11 23.68 -0.05
N ALA A 67 -2.15 22.91 1.05
CA ALA A 67 -3.38 22.68 1.82
C ALA A 67 -3.89 23.97 2.45
N MET A 68 -3.01 24.78 3.02
CA MET A 68 -3.35 26.10 3.59
C MET A 68 -3.89 27.05 2.53
N TRP A 69 -3.25 27.13 1.38
CA TRP A 69 -3.70 27.95 0.24
C TRP A 69 -5.08 27.52 -0.27
N ARG A 70 -5.31 26.20 -0.41
CA ARG A 70 -6.61 25.65 -0.83
C ARG A 70 -7.71 25.94 0.19
N LYS A 71 -7.40 25.83 1.49
CA LYS A 71 -8.33 26.20 2.56
C LYS A 71 -8.67 27.69 2.51
N TYR A 72 -7.68 28.55 2.31
CA TYR A 72 -7.89 29.99 2.12
C TYR A 72 -8.80 30.30 0.93
N LYS A 73 -8.71 29.52 -0.15
CA LYS A 73 -9.58 29.61 -1.34
C LYS A 73 -10.98 29.02 -1.12
N GLY A 74 -11.34 28.61 0.10
CA GLY A 74 -12.65 28.10 0.44
C GLY A 74 -12.88 26.62 0.11
N SER A 75 -11.83 25.86 -0.24
CA SER A 75 -11.97 24.42 -0.44
C SER A 75 -12.27 23.73 0.88
N SER A 76 -13.38 22.99 0.96
CA SER A 76 -13.71 22.10 2.07
C SER A 76 -13.51 20.64 1.66
N PHE A 77 -13.01 19.82 2.57
CA PHE A 77 -12.86 18.40 2.35
C PHE A 77 -13.94 17.66 3.13
N GLY A 78 -14.67 16.77 2.45
CA GLY A 78 -15.63 15.89 3.11
C GLY A 78 -14.94 14.91 4.08
N LEU A 79 -15.70 14.35 5.02
CA LEU A 79 -15.18 13.43 6.05
C LEU A 79 -14.58 12.14 5.48
N ASP A 80 -14.90 11.76 4.25
CA ASP A 80 -14.37 10.55 3.63
C ASP A 80 -12.87 10.64 3.36
N TYR A 81 -12.35 11.82 3.03
CA TYR A 81 -10.92 12.02 2.77
C TYR A 81 -10.03 11.79 4.01
N PRO A 82 -10.33 12.40 5.18
CA PRO A 82 -9.61 12.11 6.41
C PRO A 82 -9.66 10.63 6.80
N VAL A 83 -10.82 9.97 6.67
CA VAL A 83 -10.95 8.55 7.04
C VAL A 83 -10.14 7.63 6.12
N ILE A 84 -10.13 7.88 4.81
CA ILE A 84 -9.29 7.14 3.86
C ILE A 84 -7.81 7.33 4.21
N GLY A 85 -7.38 8.60 4.41
CA GLY A 85 -6.01 8.92 4.75
C GLY A 85 -5.58 8.35 6.10
N LEU A 86 -6.46 8.39 7.11
CA LEU A 86 -6.25 7.77 8.42
C LEU A 86 -6.00 6.26 8.29
N LEU A 87 -6.89 5.55 7.59
CA LEU A 87 -6.77 4.10 7.43
C LEU A 87 -5.50 3.74 6.65
N PHE A 88 -5.23 4.42 5.53
CA PHE A 88 -4.04 4.12 4.74
C PHE A 88 -2.75 4.48 5.50
N GLY A 89 -2.72 5.64 6.15
CA GLY A 89 -1.58 6.09 6.96
C GLY A 89 -1.31 5.18 8.15
N ALA A 90 -2.35 4.76 8.87
CA ALA A 90 -2.23 3.75 9.93
C ALA A 90 -1.69 2.43 9.38
N GLY A 91 -2.18 2.00 8.21
CA GLY A 91 -1.73 0.77 7.55
C GLY A 91 -0.24 0.78 7.25
N ILE A 92 0.26 1.84 6.61
CA ILE A 92 1.69 1.99 6.30
C ILE A 92 2.54 2.14 7.56
N ALA A 93 2.07 2.90 8.57
CA ALA A 93 2.78 3.03 9.84
C ALA A 93 2.90 1.69 10.57
N CYS A 94 1.83 0.90 10.61
CA CYS A 94 1.83 -0.44 11.19
C CYS A 94 2.77 -1.37 10.41
N TYR A 95 2.72 -1.37 9.09
CA TYR A 95 3.60 -2.15 8.23
C TYR A 95 5.08 -1.85 8.51
N ALA A 96 5.47 -0.57 8.41
CA ALA A 96 6.86 -0.17 8.58
C ALA A 96 7.41 -0.46 9.99
N ASN A 97 6.62 -0.21 11.04
CA ASN A 97 7.07 -0.42 12.42
C ASN A 97 6.96 -1.88 12.88
N SER A 98 6.25 -2.75 12.16
CA SER A 98 6.26 -4.18 12.45
C SER A 98 7.65 -4.80 12.30
N PHE A 99 8.47 -4.28 11.38
CA PHE A 99 9.85 -4.73 11.17
C PHE A 99 10.79 -4.46 12.36
N LEU A 100 10.39 -3.59 13.28
CA LEU A 100 11.14 -3.34 14.52
C LEU A 100 10.83 -4.37 15.61
N LEU A 101 9.75 -5.16 15.47
CA LEU A 101 9.17 -5.99 16.51
C LEU A 101 9.10 -7.48 16.15
N THR A 102 9.26 -7.82 14.87
CA THR A 102 9.23 -9.20 14.39
C THR A 102 10.13 -9.37 13.17
N ASP A 103 10.37 -10.62 12.78
CA ASP A 103 11.13 -10.93 11.58
C ASP A 103 10.46 -10.34 10.33
N VAL A 104 11.27 -9.76 9.44
CA VAL A 104 10.82 -9.11 8.21
C VAL A 104 9.94 -10.05 7.38
N VAL A 105 10.36 -11.32 7.24
CA VAL A 105 9.62 -12.35 6.50
C VAL A 105 8.23 -12.57 7.08
N ARG A 106 8.12 -12.66 8.41
CA ARG A 106 6.84 -12.83 9.12
C ARG A 106 5.93 -11.63 8.90
N ALA A 107 6.47 -10.42 9.06
CA ALA A 107 5.75 -9.18 8.84
C ALA A 107 5.20 -9.09 7.40
N LEU A 108 6.04 -9.39 6.41
CA LEU A 108 5.65 -9.38 5.00
C LEU A 108 4.52 -10.38 4.69
N ILE A 109 4.64 -11.64 5.14
CA ILE A 109 3.59 -12.65 4.90
C ILE A 109 2.26 -12.20 5.50
N LEU A 110 2.26 -11.71 6.75
CA LEU A 110 1.04 -11.29 7.44
C LEU A 110 0.42 -10.02 6.82
N PHE A 111 1.24 -9.07 6.40
CA PHE A 111 0.77 -7.88 5.70
C PHE A 111 0.18 -8.22 4.33
N TYR A 112 0.83 -9.09 3.55
CA TYR A 112 0.39 -9.44 2.19
C TYR A 112 -0.80 -10.41 2.14
N ILE A 113 -1.40 -10.77 3.28
CA ILE A 113 -2.77 -11.31 3.33
C ILE A 113 -3.83 -10.23 2.97
N THR A 114 -3.43 -8.97 2.78
CA THR A 114 -4.28 -7.84 2.37
C THR A 114 -5.32 -8.17 1.29
N PRO A 115 -5.05 -8.91 0.20
CA PRO A 115 -6.07 -9.26 -0.80
C PRO A 115 -7.25 -10.08 -0.25
N VAL A 116 -7.01 -10.90 0.78
CA VAL A 116 -8.08 -11.64 1.46
C VAL A 116 -8.99 -10.68 2.21
N TRP A 117 -8.40 -9.77 3.01
CA TRP A 117 -9.17 -8.75 3.73
C TRP A 117 -9.92 -7.83 2.79
N THR A 118 -9.30 -7.44 1.68
CA THR A 118 -9.96 -6.64 0.64
C THR A 118 -11.19 -7.36 0.10
N THR A 119 -11.07 -8.65 -0.22
CA THR A 119 -12.19 -9.45 -0.72
C THR A 119 -13.30 -9.59 0.32
N ILE A 120 -12.96 -9.81 1.59
CA ILE A 120 -13.93 -9.86 2.69
C ILE A 120 -14.65 -8.51 2.82
N PHE A 121 -13.94 -7.39 2.78
CA PHE A 121 -14.55 -6.08 2.88
C PHE A 121 -15.38 -5.71 1.66
N GLU A 122 -14.98 -6.11 0.44
CA GLU A 122 -15.82 -6.00 -0.76
C GLU A 122 -17.16 -6.75 -0.58
N MET A 123 -17.13 -7.96 -0.02
CA MET A 123 -18.35 -8.74 0.26
C MET A 123 -19.26 -8.02 1.27
N ILE A 124 -18.68 -7.45 2.33
CA ILE A 124 -19.45 -6.79 3.41
C ILE A 124 -19.98 -5.43 2.94
N PHE A 125 -19.14 -4.57 2.41
CA PHE A 125 -19.46 -3.15 2.16
C PHE A 125 -20.04 -2.90 0.76
N LEU A 126 -19.58 -3.64 -0.26
CA LEU A 126 -20.12 -3.56 -1.62
C LEU A 126 -21.23 -4.59 -1.88
N ARG A 127 -21.40 -5.57 -0.96
CA ARG A 127 -22.36 -6.68 -1.10
C ARG A 127 -22.18 -7.45 -2.42
N GLN A 128 -20.94 -7.57 -2.87
CA GLN A 128 -20.58 -8.28 -4.10
C GLN A 128 -20.05 -9.66 -3.75
N VAL A 129 -20.62 -10.69 -4.37
CA VAL A 129 -20.08 -12.05 -4.25
C VAL A 129 -18.86 -12.16 -5.17
N PRO A 130 -17.70 -12.59 -4.65
CA PRO A 130 -16.51 -12.76 -5.47
C PRO A 130 -16.77 -13.77 -6.59
N ARG A 131 -16.31 -13.46 -7.79
CA ARG A 131 -16.41 -14.41 -8.90
C ARG A 131 -15.37 -15.51 -8.76
N TYR A 132 -15.59 -16.65 -9.44
CA TYR A 132 -14.71 -17.82 -9.33
C TYR A 132 -13.23 -17.50 -9.60
N TYR A 133 -12.92 -16.65 -10.57
CA TYR A 133 -11.55 -16.27 -10.89
C TYR A 133 -10.86 -15.53 -9.72
N ARG A 134 -11.62 -14.81 -8.88
CA ARG A 134 -11.09 -14.15 -7.68
C ARG A 134 -10.50 -15.14 -6.68
N TYR A 135 -11.12 -16.29 -6.50
CA TYR A 135 -10.56 -17.34 -5.65
C TYR A 135 -9.27 -17.93 -6.25
N ILE A 136 -9.23 -18.09 -7.59
CA ILE A 136 -8.03 -18.56 -8.27
C ILE A 136 -6.89 -17.55 -8.11
N THR A 137 -7.16 -16.25 -8.32
CA THR A 137 -6.13 -15.20 -8.16
C THR A 137 -5.66 -15.07 -6.72
N LEU A 138 -6.53 -15.20 -5.74
CA LEU A 138 -6.15 -15.22 -4.33
C LEU A 138 -5.25 -16.41 -3.99
N ILE A 139 -5.60 -17.61 -4.45
CA ILE A 139 -4.78 -18.81 -4.23
C ILE A 139 -3.40 -18.62 -4.88
N LEU A 140 -3.34 -18.19 -6.13
CA LEU A 140 -2.08 -17.93 -6.82
C LEU A 140 -1.24 -16.87 -6.08
N ALA A 141 -1.84 -15.72 -5.74
CA ALA A 141 -1.14 -14.65 -5.06
C ALA A 141 -0.57 -15.07 -3.71
N LEU A 142 -1.41 -15.68 -2.86
CA LEU A 142 -1.00 -16.13 -1.53
C LEU A 142 0.03 -17.27 -1.59
N SER A 143 -0.13 -18.20 -2.55
CA SER A 143 0.87 -19.24 -2.79
C SER A 143 2.20 -18.62 -3.24
N GLY A 144 2.17 -17.60 -4.10
CA GLY A 144 3.36 -16.89 -4.53
C GLY A 144 4.08 -16.22 -3.36
N VAL A 145 3.36 -15.47 -2.52
CA VAL A 145 3.91 -14.85 -1.29
C VAL A 145 4.50 -15.93 -0.36
N TRP A 146 3.77 -17.02 -0.16
CA TRP A 146 4.23 -18.13 0.67
C TRP A 146 5.50 -18.80 0.13
N ILE A 147 5.59 -19.01 -1.17
CA ILE A 147 6.76 -19.64 -1.80
C ILE A 147 7.99 -18.72 -1.64
N VAL A 148 7.84 -17.40 -1.83
CA VAL A 148 8.95 -16.45 -1.66
C VAL A 148 9.41 -16.40 -0.21
N PHE A 149 8.50 -16.23 0.74
CA PHE A 149 8.85 -15.89 2.12
C PHE A 149 8.72 -17.05 3.12
N GLY A 150 7.96 -18.08 2.83
CA GLY A 150 7.63 -19.16 3.77
C GLY A 150 8.71 -20.25 3.91
N GLN A 151 9.99 -19.89 4.12
CA GLN A 151 11.11 -20.83 4.10
C GLN A 151 11.05 -21.92 5.19
N ASP A 152 10.59 -21.60 6.39
CA ASP A 152 10.66 -22.48 7.57
C ASP A 152 9.34 -23.18 7.92
N GLY A 153 8.46 -23.40 6.94
CA GLY A 153 7.15 -24.02 7.19
C GLY A 153 6.23 -23.16 8.07
N PHE A 154 6.49 -21.86 8.10
CA PHE A 154 5.76 -20.89 8.91
C PHE A 154 4.27 -20.85 8.56
N ILE A 155 3.42 -21.06 9.55
CA ILE A 155 1.97 -20.84 9.42
C ILE A 155 1.71 -19.35 9.73
N PRO A 156 0.97 -18.59 8.89
CA PRO A 156 0.76 -17.16 9.07
C PRO A 156 -0.21 -16.84 10.22
N ILE A 157 0.12 -17.34 11.42
CA ILE A 157 -0.60 -17.03 12.66
C ILE A 157 0.27 -16.07 13.46
N PRO A 158 -0.28 -14.91 13.88
CA PRO A 158 0.44 -13.96 14.71
C PRO A 158 0.89 -14.58 16.04
N GLN A 159 2.18 -14.46 16.38
CA GLN A 159 2.78 -15.01 17.60
C GLN A 159 3.32 -13.94 18.55
N ASN A 160 3.56 -12.73 18.06
CA ASN A 160 4.10 -11.61 18.82
C ASN A 160 3.41 -10.30 18.43
N SER A 161 3.71 -9.20 19.12
CA SER A 161 3.12 -7.88 18.87
C SER A 161 3.41 -7.35 17.46
N GLY A 162 4.60 -7.60 16.93
CA GLY A 162 4.99 -7.19 15.57
C GLY A 162 4.16 -7.89 14.50
N ASP A 163 3.88 -9.18 14.67
CA ASP A 163 3.01 -9.96 13.79
C ASP A 163 1.58 -9.37 13.76
N TRP A 164 1.03 -9.05 14.93
CA TRP A 164 -0.30 -8.42 15.03
C TRP A 164 -0.34 -7.05 14.37
N ILE A 165 0.72 -6.24 14.56
CA ILE A 165 0.82 -4.92 13.93
C ILE A 165 0.93 -5.06 12.40
N ALA A 166 1.71 -6.01 11.89
CA ALA A 166 1.80 -6.28 10.45
C ALA A 166 0.43 -6.67 9.84
N LEU A 167 -0.28 -7.60 10.50
CA LEU A 167 -1.61 -8.03 10.08
C LEU A 167 -2.62 -6.87 10.10
N LEU A 168 -2.62 -6.05 11.16
CA LEU A 168 -3.45 -4.85 11.26
C LEU A 168 -3.13 -3.85 10.15
N GLY A 169 -1.85 -3.72 9.76
CA GLY A 169 -1.43 -2.92 8.62
C GLY A 169 -2.15 -3.32 7.34
N GLY A 170 -2.16 -4.62 7.03
CA GLY A 170 -2.87 -5.17 5.87
C GLY A 170 -4.40 -4.95 5.93
N ILE A 171 -5.00 -5.11 7.10
CA ILE A 171 -6.43 -4.85 7.33
C ILE A 171 -6.77 -3.37 7.07
N PHE A 172 -5.96 -2.43 7.57
CA PHE A 172 -6.18 -1.00 7.37
C PHE A 172 -6.02 -0.58 5.91
N ILE A 173 -5.02 -1.13 5.20
CA ILE A 173 -4.87 -0.89 3.74
C ILE A 173 -6.08 -1.41 2.98
N ALA A 174 -6.56 -2.63 3.26
CA ALA A 174 -7.74 -3.21 2.65
C ALA A 174 -9.00 -2.35 2.91
N ALA A 175 -9.21 -1.94 4.16
CA ALA A 175 -10.34 -1.09 4.54
C ALA A 175 -10.30 0.28 3.82
N SER A 176 -9.12 0.89 3.71
CA SER A 176 -8.92 2.14 2.99
C SER A 176 -9.23 1.97 1.50
N ALA A 177 -8.71 0.93 0.86
CA ALA A 177 -8.92 0.64 -0.55
C ALA A 177 -10.41 0.43 -0.89
N VAL A 178 -11.11 -0.38 -0.09
CA VAL A 178 -12.55 -0.61 -0.26
C VAL A 178 -13.34 0.68 -0.03
N ARG A 179 -12.98 1.49 0.98
CA ARG A 179 -13.63 2.79 1.19
C ARG A 179 -13.44 3.74 0.00
N MET A 180 -12.26 3.76 -0.61
CA MET A 180 -12.03 4.52 -1.84
C MET A 180 -12.89 4.04 -3.00
N GLU A 181 -13.08 2.73 -3.15
CA GLU A 181 -13.97 2.17 -4.17
C GLU A 181 -15.44 2.51 -3.93
N VAL A 182 -15.90 2.43 -2.67
CA VAL A 182 -17.29 2.75 -2.30
C VAL A 182 -17.59 4.23 -2.48
N LYS A 183 -16.72 5.09 -2.00
CA LYS A 183 -16.96 6.53 -1.91
C LYS A 183 -16.57 7.29 -3.16
N LYS A 184 -15.66 6.75 -3.98
CA LYS A 184 -15.13 7.36 -5.21
C LYS A 184 -14.82 8.85 -5.02
N PRO A 185 -13.97 9.20 -4.05
CA PRO A 185 -13.72 10.59 -3.72
C PRO A 185 -13.18 11.38 -4.91
N GLU A 186 -13.67 12.61 -5.08
CA GLU A 186 -13.21 13.51 -6.12
C GLU A 186 -11.91 14.20 -5.70
N GLY A 187 -10.86 14.03 -6.52
CA GLY A 187 -9.56 14.65 -6.29
C GLY A 187 -8.65 13.88 -5.34
N ILE A 188 -7.40 13.75 -5.74
CA ILE A 188 -6.40 12.97 -5.02
C ILE A 188 -5.70 13.73 -3.90
N PHE A 189 -5.60 15.08 -4.03
CA PHE A 189 -4.85 15.90 -3.08
C PHE A 189 -5.34 15.77 -1.63
N PRO A 190 -6.66 15.82 -1.31
CA PRO A 190 -7.14 15.68 0.06
C PRO A 190 -6.78 14.32 0.67
N ILE A 191 -6.83 13.24 -0.12
CA ILE A 191 -6.46 11.90 0.34
C ILE A 191 -4.96 11.84 0.63
N LEU A 192 -4.14 12.32 -0.31
CA LEU A 192 -2.69 12.33 -0.20
C LEU A 192 -2.23 13.16 1.02
N PHE A 193 -2.80 14.35 1.21
CA PHE A 193 -2.53 15.18 2.38
C PHE A 193 -2.92 14.48 3.69
N SER A 194 -4.13 13.91 3.75
CA SER A 194 -4.61 13.19 4.92
C SER A 194 -3.76 11.93 5.21
N PHE A 195 -3.33 11.22 4.17
CA PHE A 195 -2.46 10.06 4.30
C PHE A 195 -1.14 10.41 5.02
N PHE A 196 -0.42 11.43 4.53
CA PHE A 196 0.85 11.82 5.15
C PHE A 196 0.66 12.45 6.53
N PHE A 197 -0.42 13.21 6.73
CA PHE A 197 -0.75 13.80 8.03
C PHE A 197 -1.02 12.73 9.09
N TYR A 198 -1.95 11.82 8.83
CA TYR A 198 -2.28 10.76 9.79
C TYR A 198 -1.19 9.69 9.88
N GLY A 199 -0.53 9.34 8.78
CA GLY A 199 0.64 8.47 8.80
C GLY A 199 1.76 9.04 9.67
N GLY A 200 2.03 10.34 9.56
CA GLY A 200 2.95 11.04 10.45
C GLY A 200 2.54 10.98 11.91
N ILE A 201 1.26 11.22 12.23
CA ILE A 201 0.75 11.10 13.61
C ILE A 201 0.92 9.66 14.12
N PHE A 202 0.53 8.65 13.33
CA PHE A 202 0.65 7.25 13.74
C PHE A 202 2.09 6.82 13.97
N THR A 203 3.02 7.21 13.08
CA THR A 203 4.44 6.90 13.26
C THR A 203 5.03 7.58 14.50
N LEU A 204 4.64 8.83 14.79
CA LEU A 204 5.06 9.53 16.01
C LEU A 204 4.48 8.90 17.28
N VAL A 205 3.20 8.50 17.26
CA VAL A 205 2.56 7.79 18.38
C VAL A 205 3.24 6.44 18.60
N GLN A 206 3.49 5.68 17.54
CA GLN A 206 4.20 4.41 17.65
C GLN A 206 5.64 4.61 18.16
N ALA A 207 6.34 5.65 17.73
CA ALA A 207 7.67 5.99 18.22
C ALA A 207 7.70 6.19 19.75
N TYR A 208 6.67 6.81 20.31
CA TYR A 208 6.56 6.97 21.76
C TYR A 208 6.42 5.62 22.48
N PHE A 209 5.61 4.70 21.95
CA PHE A 209 5.43 3.36 22.53
C PHE A 209 6.58 2.40 22.23
N LEU A 210 7.29 2.59 21.12
CA LEU A 210 8.38 1.74 20.63
C LEU A 210 9.77 2.33 20.90
N ARG A 211 9.87 3.33 21.77
CA ARG A 211 11.11 4.08 22.03
C ARG A 211 12.33 3.19 22.31
N ASP A 212 12.11 2.01 22.91
CA ASP A 212 13.19 1.10 23.29
C ASP A 212 13.77 0.33 22.07
N VAL A 213 13.04 0.29 20.95
CA VAL A 213 13.44 -0.39 19.70
C VAL A 213 13.56 0.57 18.50
N MET A 214 13.20 1.84 18.67
CA MET A 214 13.25 2.86 17.61
C MET A 214 14.67 3.21 17.12
N GLY A 215 15.68 2.86 17.90
CA GLY A 215 17.03 3.37 17.71
C GLY A 215 17.25 4.75 18.36
N SER A 216 18.51 5.16 18.42
CA SER A 216 18.89 6.47 18.97
C SER A 216 18.32 7.62 18.14
N ALA A 217 17.91 8.71 18.81
CA ALA A 217 17.47 9.91 18.10
C ALA A 217 18.61 10.46 17.21
N PRO A 218 18.35 10.76 15.94
CA PRO A 218 19.37 11.28 15.04
C PRO A 218 19.91 12.64 15.51
N SER A 219 21.20 12.86 15.30
CA SER A 219 21.82 14.16 15.57
C SER A 219 21.29 15.23 14.59
N LEU A 220 21.44 16.51 14.95
CA LEU A 220 21.11 17.60 14.05
C LEU A 220 21.92 17.53 12.75
N ASP A 221 23.17 17.12 12.85
CA ASP A 221 24.04 16.95 11.68
C ASP A 221 23.54 15.85 10.74
N SER A 222 23.10 14.70 11.28
CA SER A 222 22.45 13.63 10.49
C SER A 222 21.19 14.14 9.77
N TRP A 223 20.37 14.93 10.45
CA TRP A 223 19.17 15.53 9.85
C TRP A 223 19.53 16.48 8.71
N LEU A 224 20.49 17.38 8.92
CA LEU A 224 20.91 18.35 7.90
C LEU A 224 21.56 17.66 6.69
N THR A 225 22.37 16.64 6.92
CA THR A 225 23.02 15.86 5.86
C THR A 225 22.02 15.05 5.04
N MET A 226 21.01 14.48 5.69
CA MET A 226 20.00 13.66 5.00
C MET A 226 18.83 14.48 4.41
N MET A 227 18.67 15.76 4.77
CA MET A 227 17.56 16.59 4.30
C MET A 227 17.45 16.68 2.76
N PRO A 228 18.53 16.87 1.97
CA PRO A 228 18.41 16.88 0.51
C PRO A 228 17.87 15.57 -0.04
N TRP A 229 18.32 14.43 0.51
CA TRP A 229 17.85 13.10 0.12
C TRP A 229 16.41 12.87 0.51
N LEU A 230 15.99 13.28 1.71
CA LEU A 230 14.60 13.22 2.15
C LEU A 230 13.67 14.03 1.25
N LEU A 231 14.07 15.24 0.86
CA LEU A 231 13.30 16.06 -0.08
C LEU A 231 13.22 15.40 -1.47
N LEU A 232 14.33 14.88 -1.96
CA LEU A 232 14.37 14.18 -3.25
C LEU A 232 13.47 12.94 -3.24
N ILE A 233 13.56 12.09 -2.21
CA ILE A 233 12.71 10.91 -2.03
C ILE A 233 11.23 11.33 -1.91
N ALA A 234 10.93 12.38 -1.14
CA ALA A 234 9.58 12.88 -0.99
C ALA A 234 8.97 13.32 -2.33
N ILE A 235 9.71 14.13 -3.11
CA ILE A 235 9.21 14.74 -4.35
C ILE A 235 9.20 13.76 -5.52
N LEU A 236 10.26 12.95 -5.68
CA LEU A 236 10.40 12.08 -6.86
C LEU A 236 9.85 10.67 -6.64
N PHE A 237 9.71 10.24 -5.40
CA PHE A 237 9.21 8.91 -5.09
C PHE A 237 7.87 8.96 -4.36
N HIS A 238 7.80 9.47 -3.11
CA HIS A 238 6.59 9.36 -2.30
C HIS A 238 5.39 10.08 -2.91
N LEU A 239 5.53 11.33 -3.35
CA LEU A 239 4.39 12.06 -3.89
C LEU A 239 3.84 11.43 -5.18
N PRO A 240 4.63 11.15 -6.24
CA PRO A 240 4.09 10.61 -7.47
C PRO A 240 3.58 9.18 -7.33
N THR A 241 4.27 8.29 -6.61
CA THR A 241 3.81 6.91 -6.44
C THR A 241 2.53 6.84 -5.62
N ASN A 242 2.42 7.62 -4.54
CA ASN A 242 1.20 7.63 -3.72
C ASN A 242 0.02 8.32 -4.40
N VAL A 243 0.21 9.25 -5.33
CA VAL A 243 -0.86 9.76 -6.20
C VAL A 243 -1.49 8.61 -7.00
N VAL A 244 -0.67 7.72 -7.55
CA VAL A 244 -1.16 6.55 -8.31
C VAL A 244 -1.80 5.53 -7.39
N ILE A 245 -1.12 5.14 -6.31
CA ILE A 245 -1.55 4.12 -5.37
C ILE A 245 -2.89 4.50 -4.71
N LEU A 246 -3.01 5.71 -4.18
CA LEU A 246 -4.24 6.20 -3.55
C LEU A 246 -5.34 6.54 -4.56
N GLY A 247 -4.99 6.77 -5.83
CA GLY A 247 -5.97 7.04 -6.89
C GLY A 247 -6.55 5.78 -7.55
N ALA A 248 -5.87 4.65 -7.45
CA ALA A 248 -6.23 3.43 -8.17
C ALA A 248 -7.51 2.74 -7.67
N PRO A 249 -7.74 2.51 -6.36
CA PRO A 249 -8.89 1.72 -5.89
C PRO A 249 -10.23 2.27 -6.33
N SER A 250 -10.39 3.60 -6.37
CA SER A 250 -11.63 4.24 -6.82
C SER A 250 -11.93 4.05 -8.32
N ARG A 251 -10.92 3.68 -9.11
CA ARG A 251 -10.99 3.59 -10.57
C ARG A 251 -10.99 2.15 -11.08
N ILE A 252 -10.16 1.28 -10.52
CA ILE A 252 -10.01 -0.11 -10.95
C ILE A 252 -10.62 -1.13 -9.98
N GLY A 253 -11.09 -0.69 -8.81
CA GLY A 253 -11.60 -1.53 -7.73
C GLY A 253 -10.50 -1.93 -6.73
N ALA A 254 -10.91 -2.11 -5.48
CA ALA A 254 -9.99 -2.43 -4.38
C ALA A 254 -9.38 -3.82 -4.55
N GLY A 255 -10.16 -4.75 -5.07
CA GLY A 255 -9.69 -6.10 -5.30
C GLY A 255 -8.57 -6.21 -6.32
N LEU A 256 -8.72 -5.61 -7.50
CA LEU A 256 -7.65 -5.59 -8.51
C LEU A 256 -6.43 -4.81 -7.99
N PHE A 257 -6.65 -3.69 -7.29
CA PHE A 257 -5.60 -2.93 -6.62
C PHE A 257 -4.76 -3.83 -5.70
N SER A 258 -5.41 -4.59 -4.80
CA SER A 258 -4.72 -5.41 -3.80
C SER A 258 -3.90 -6.56 -4.40
N ILE A 259 -4.23 -7.04 -5.58
CA ILE A 259 -3.45 -8.05 -6.30
C ILE A 259 -2.26 -7.39 -7.02
N ILE A 260 -2.49 -6.26 -7.72
CA ILE A 260 -1.41 -5.60 -8.47
C ILE A 260 -0.30 -5.09 -7.54
N ILE A 261 -0.66 -4.61 -6.34
CA ILE A 261 0.34 -4.08 -5.42
C ILE A 261 1.36 -5.14 -4.97
N LEU A 262 1.01 -6.44 -5.00
CA LEU A 262 1.95 -7.52 -4.70
C LEU A 262 3.13 -7.60 -5.68
N PHE A 263 3.06 -6.91 -6.82
CA PHE A 263 4.17 -6.83 -7.76
C PHE A 263 5.43 -6.18 -7.15
N GLU A 264 5.27 -5.42 -6.07
CA GLU A 264 6.39 -4.88 -5.30
C GLU A 264 7.32 -5.99 -4.76
N ILE A 265 6.76 -7.16 -4.40
CA ILE A 265 7.54 -8.32 -3.95
C ILE A 265 8.45 -8.81 -5.07
N VAL A 266 7.90 -8.92 -6.28
CA VAL A 266 8.65 -9.38 -7.45
C VAL A 266 9.85 -8.48 -7.74
N VAL A 267 9.62 -7.17 -7.75
CA VAL A 267 10.69 -6.20 -8.00
C VAL A 267 11.66 -6.11 -6.83
N GLY A 268 11.15 -6.17 -5.60
CA GLY A 268 11.96 -6.15 -4.38
C GLY A 268 12.94 -7.32 -4.32
N THR A 269 12.47 -8.55 -4.49
CA THR A 269 13.31 -9.75 -4.47
C THR A 269 14.31 -9.76 -5.63
N PHE A 270 13.87 -9.40 -6.83
CA PHE A 270 14.76 -9.35 -8.00
C PHE A 270 15.84 -8.27 -7.86
N SER A 271 15.48 -7.07 -7.37
CA SER A 271 16.45 -6.00 -7.18
C SER A 271 17.44 -6.30 -6.04
N ALA A 272 16.99 -6.95 -4.97
CA ALA A 272 17.86 -7.39 -3.89
C ALA A 272 18.89 -8.39 -4.40
N ALA A 273 18.47 -9.38 -5.20
CA ALA A 273 19.37 -10.36 -5.79
C ALA A 273 20.43 -9.76 -6.74
N ILE A 274 20.12 -8.65 -7.43
CA ILE A 274 21.08 -7.98 -8.33
C ILE A 274 22.03 -7.04 -7.58
N LEU A 275 21.50 -6.34 -6.55
CA LEU A 275 22.20 -5.24 -5.90
C LEU A 275 22.83 -5.62 -4.56
N THR A 276 22.58 -6.84 -4.08
CA THR A 276 23.16 -7.41 -2.86
C THR A 276 23.64 -8.84 -3.14
N ASP A 277 24.25 -9.49 -2.16
CA ASP A 277 24.68 -10.89 -2.26
C ASP A 277 23.53 -11.88 -1.92
N GLU A 278 22.27 -11.45 -1.96
CA GLU A 278 21.13 -12.32 -1.70
C GLU A 278 20.93 -13.33 -2.83
N LEU A 279 20.72 -14.59 -2.46
CA LEU A 279 20.54 -15.66 -3.43
C LEU A 279 19.16 -15.58 -4.09
N PHE A 280 19.14 -15.54 -5.41
CA PHE A 280 17.92 -15.63 -6.22
C PHE A 280 17.75 -17.07 -6.70
N GLY A 281 16.97 -17.84 -5.97
CA GLY A 281 16.79 -19.25 -6.20
C GLY A 281 15.47 -19.59 -6.92
N TRP A 282 15.14 -20.88 -6.94
CA TRP A 282 13.92 -21.38 -7.56
C TRP A 282 12.63 -20.87 -6.88
N ARG A 283 12.71 -20.54 -5.59
CA ARG A 283 11.56 -20.04 -4.79
C ARG A 283 11.15 -18.65 -5.24
N GLU A 284 12.11 -17.76 -5.40
CA GLU A 284 11.89 -16.39 -5.87
C GLU A 284 11.34 -16.40 -7.30
N ILE A 285 11.86 -17.28 -8.17
CA ILE A 285 11.36 -17.45 -9.54
C ILE A 285 9.92 -17.97 -9.54
N LEU A 286 9.66 -19.08 -8.83
CA LEU A 286 8.33 -19.71 -8.82
C LEU A 286 7.29 -18.81 -8.12
N GLY A 287 7.61 -18.27 -6.96
CA GLY A 287 6.70 -17.39 -6.21
C GLY A 287 6.39 -16.10 -6.95
N SER A 288 7.39 -15.46 -7.55
CA SER A 288 7.20 -14.29 -8.40
C SER A 288 6.34 -14.61 -9.63
N SER A 289 6.54 -15.77 -10.25
CA SER A 289 5.70 -16.23 -11.37
C SER A 289 4.24 -16.37 -10.97
N PHE A 290 3.95 -16.90 -9.77
CA PHE A 290 2.59 -17.02 -9.25
C PHE A 290 1.95 -15.66 -8.99
N ILE A 291 2.69 -14.69 -8.44
CA ILE A 291 2.22 -13.32 -8.22
C ILE A 291 1.89 -12.63 -9.57
N ILE A 292 2.78 -12.78 -10.56
CA ILE A 292 2.57 -12.23 -11.91
C ILE A 292 1.33 -12.86 -12.55
N LEU A 293 1.19 -14.19 -12.48
CA LEU A 293 0.03 -14.91 -13.03
C LEU A 293 -1.27 -14.48 -12.34
N ALA A 294 -1.26 -14.27 -11.02
CA ALA A 294 -2.41 -13.75 -10.30
C ALA A 294 -2.81 -12.36 -10.81
N GLY A 295 -1.85 -11.44 -10.96
CA GLY A 295 -2.08 -10.10 -11.50
C GLY A 295 -2.64 -10.12 -12.92
N LEU A 296 -2.03 -10.89 -13.81
CA LEU A 296 -2.49 -11.03 -15.20
C LEU A 296 -3.91 -11.64 -15.27
N THR A 297 -4.16 -12.71 -14.52
CA THR A 297 -5.48 -13.34 -14.44
C THR A 297 -6.54 -12.33 -13.98
N GLU A 298 -6.27 -11.61 -12.91
CA GLU A 298 -7.21 -10.61 -12.38
C GLU A 298 -7.47 -9.48 -13.38
N ILE A 299 -6.44 -8.95 -14.04
CA ILE A 299 -6.58 -7.90 -15.05
C ILE A 299 -7.42 -8.37 -16.25
N ILE A 300 -7.14 -9.57 -16.77
CA ILE A 300 -7.84 -10.11 -17.95
C ILE A 300 -9.31 -10.39 -17.64
N PHE A 301 -9.59 -11.07 -16.53
CA PHE A 301 -10.97 -11.43 -16.18
C PHE A 301 -11.79 -10.24 -15.68
N ALA A 302 -11.19 -9.30 -14.96
CA ALA A 302 -11.87 -8.08 -14.54
C ALA A 302 -12.28 -7.20 -15.74
N SER A 303 -11.46 -7.13 -16.79
CA SER A 303 -11.75 -6.37 -18.02
C SER A 303 -12.84 -7.01 -18.88
N ASN A 304 -12.80 -8.33 -19.05
CA ASN A 304 -13.79 -9.06 -19.87
C ASN A 304 -15.23 -8.94 -19.32
N VAL A 305 -15.34 -8.81 -18.01
CA VAL A 305 -16.63 -8.61 -17.33
C VAL A 305 -17.18 -7.21 -17.59
N ALA A 306 -16.32 -6.20 -17.69
CA ALA A 306 -16.73 -4.85 -18.00
C ALA A 306 -17.30 -4.75 -19.44
N ILE A 307 -16.66 -5.43 -20.39
CA ILE A 307 -17.08 -5.45 -21.81
C ILE A 307 -18.45 -6.14 -21.95
N LYS A 308 -18.67 -7.27 -21.26
CA LYS A 308 -19.92 -8.03 -21.38
C LYS A 308 -21.13 -7.29 -20.79
N LYS A 309 -20.93 -6.41 -19.81
CA LYS A 309 -21.99 -5.60 -19.20
C LYS A 309 -22.37 -4.36 -20.02
N ASN A 310 -21.52 -3.93 -20.96
CA ASN A 310 -21.79 -2.83 -21.90
C ASN A 310 -22.48 -3.27 -23.18
N ASN A 311 -22.52 -4.58 -23.47
CA ASN A 311 -23.13 -5.16 -24.66
C ASN A 311 -24.53 -5.78 -24.39
N LEU A 312 -25.05 -5.63 -23.16
CA LEU A 312 -26.41 -6.00 -22.73
C LEU A 312 -27.18 -4.76 -22.28
#